data_9ef2c146994e819ef4ba09bed15afc00
#
_entry.id   9ef2c146994e819ef4ba09bed15afc00
#
_cell.length_a   1.000
_cell.length_b   1.000
_cell.length_c   1.000
_cell.angle_alpha   90.00
_cell.angle_beta   90.00
_cell.angle_gamma   90.00
#
_symmetry.space_group_name_H-M   'P 1'
#
loop_
_entity.id
_entity.type
_entity.pdbx_description
1 polymer ?
#
loop_
_entity_poly.entity_id
_entity_poly.type
_entity_poly.pdbx_seq_one_letter_code
_entity_poly.pdbx_strand_id
1 'polypeptide(L)'
;MTGPEKILERVVLAISAFRSDAAVIRLLRLAFADGAPRFGAVVVVDSLGSGAIASAIAEQGWPVEYHDAETNLGSAGNLDRRLRTAAATGLDWCLALNHDASLDPARVARLVNCGEQADRVGAVYPRLRFISAGGRLDRPRTGFGTLGRLADPDLPDPTPIEVAWSSSNGALYRLDAVRDGLKLWPELWMGYEDLAIGWELRRAGWRQYLCREVVVDDNYEFRAVRLAGRTIHLADKPVWYCYYQLRNLALIARGSAGRAVSWPAVARRAVIDSGLLLLRQDRLARARLLLRGLVDGVRNRSGKGLVP
;
A
#
# COMPACT_ATOMS: atom_id res chain seq x y z
N MET A 1 6.72 -29.65 7.82
CA MET A 1 6.11 -28.31 7.89
C MET A 1 6.82 -27.52 8.99
N THR A 2 7.42 -26.42 8.66
CA THR A 2 8.04 -25.49 9.64
C THR A 2 6.92 -24.83 10.44
N GLY A 3 7.02 -24.80 11.76
CA GLY A 3 6.02 -24.13 12.62
C GLY A 3 5.94 -22.63 12.29
N PRO A 4 4.79 -21.96 12.59
CA PRO A 4 4.57 -20.54 12.30
C PRO A 4 5.70 -19.62 12.82
N GLU A 5 6.32 -19.98 13.94
CA GLU A 5 7.42 -19.25 14.56
C GLU A 5 8.64 -19.15 13.63
N LYS A 6 9.12 -20.28 13.09
CA LYS A 6 10.26 -20.29 12.16
C LYS A 6 9.98 -19.55 10.85
N ILE A 7 8.72 -19.43 10.46
CA ILE A 7 8.33 -18.68 9.27
C ILE A 7 8.52 -17.18 9.52
N LEU A 8 8.09 -16.68 10.69
CA LEU A 8 8.16 -15.26 11.02
C LEU A 8 9.59 -14.77 11.27
N GLU A 9 10.50 -15.64 11.72
CA GLU A 9 11.94 -15.32 11.84
C GLU A 9 12.57 -14.89 10.49
N ARG A 10 11.95 -15.21 9.36
CA ARG A 10 12.37 -14.82 8.00
C ARG A 10 11.68 -13.55 7.49
N VAL A 11 10.85 -12.92 8.32
CA VAL A 11 10.03 -11.77 7.94
C VAL A 11 10.46 -10.53 8.70
N VAL A 12 10.66 -9.42 7.99
CA VAL A 12 10.75 -8.09 8.57
C VAL A 12 9.33 -7.52 8.70
N LEU A 13 8.91 -7.14 9.90
CA LEU A 13 7.72 -6.34 10.13
C LEU A 13 8.06 -4.86 9.94
N ALA A 14 7.60 -4.23 8.85
CA ALA A 14 7.90 -2.85 8.54
C ALA A 14 6.64 -1.97 8.66
N ILE A 15 6.58 -1.15 9.70
CA ILE A 15 5.43 -0.32 10.06
C ILE A 15 5.63 1.12 9.57
N SER A 16 4.60 1.69 8.94
CA SER A 16 4.56 3.12 8.63
C SER A 16 3.94 3.90 9.77
N ALA A 17 4.56 5.03 10.13
CA ALA A 17 4.01 5.99 11.07
C ALA A 17 3.89 7.38 10.42
N PHE A 18 2.80 8.07 10.71
CA PHE A 18 2.56 9.47 10.38
C PHE A 18 1.49 10.02 11.30
N ARG A 19 1.88 10.79 12.32
CA ARG A 19 0.96 11.36 13.34
C ARG A 19 0.06 10.29 13.98
N SER A 20 0.63 9.12 14.28
CA SER A 20 -0.13 7.91 14.67
C SER A 20 0.52 7.14 15.80
N ASP A 21 1.18 7.84 16.72
CA ASP A 21 2.02 7.27 17.79
C ASP A 21 1.30 6.16 18.57
N ALA A 22 0.09 6.43 19.07
CA ALA A 22 -0.65 5.45 19.86
C ALA A 22 -0.99 4.16 19.08
N ALA A 23 -1.26 4.28 17.77
CA ALA A 23 -1.57 3.12 16.94
C ALA A 23 -0.32 2.27 16.67
N VAL A 24 0.82 2.91 16.40
CA VAL A 24 2.10 2.22 16.20
C VAL A 24 2.58 1.55 17.49
N ILE A 25 2.52 2.25 18.63
CA ILE A 25 2.88 1.67 19.92
C ILE A 25 2.01 0.45 20.25
N ARG A 26 0.71 0.49 19.92
CA ARG A 26 -0.17 -0.68 20.06
C ARG A 26 0.29 -1.86 19.18
N LEU A 27 0.68 -1.61 17.93
CA LEU A 27 1.21 -2.66 17.04
C LEU A 27 2.51 -3.26 17.58
N LEU A 28 3.42 -2.43 18.11
CA LEU A 28 4.66 -2.89 18.73
C LEU A 28 4.39 -3.75 19.98
N ARG A 29 3.43 -3.35 20.83
CA ARG A 29 3.00 -4.19 21.97
C ARG A 29 2.49 -5.55 21.53
N LEU A 30 1.75 -5.63 20.43
CA LEU A 30 1.29 -6.92 19.87
C LEU A 30 2.46 -7.75 19.31
N ALA A 31 3.41 -7.09 18.62
CA ALA A 31 4.56 -7.77 18.02
C ALA A 31 5.54 -8.32 19.08
N PHE A 32 5.60 -7.69 20.26
CA PHE A 32 6.51 -8.05 21.36
C PHE A 32 5.80 -8.60 22.60
N ALA A 33 4.51 -8.96 22.49
CA ALA A 33 3.78 -9.58 23.59
C ALA A 33 4.44 -10.89 24.03
N ASP A 34 4.33 -11.23 25.32
CA ASP A 34 4.85 -12.49 25.85
C ASP A 34 4.17 -13.67 25.15
N GLY A 35 5.00 -14.64 24.72
CA GLY A 35 4.52 -15.82 23.97
C GLY A 35 4.12 -15.52 22.51
N ALA A 36 4.21 -14.29 22.02
CA ALA A 36 3.99 -14.00 20.61
C ALA A 36 5.15 -14.53 19.75
N PRO A 37 4.85 -15.10 18.56
CA PRO A 37 5.88 -15.49 17.61
C PRO A 37 6.72 -14.28 17.18
N ARG A 38 8.04 -14.43 17.16
CA ARG A 38 8.97 -13.33 16.87
C ARG A 38 9.17 -13.13 15.36
N PHE A 39 9.09 -11.87 14.93
CA PHE A 39 9.58 -11.46 13.61
C PHE A 39 11.11 -11.43 13.62
N GLY A 40 11.75 -11.74 12.49
CA GLY A 40 13.20 -11.70 12.37
C GLY A 40 13.78 -10.30 12.56
N ALA A 41 13.04 -9.26 12.19
CA ALA A 41 13.35 -7.86 12.48
C ALA A 41 12.05 -7.02 12.51
N VAL A 42 12.09 -5.90 13.21
CA VAL A 42 11.00 -4.91 13.23
C VAL A 42 11.57 -3.54 12.86
N VAL A 43 10.98 -2.90 11.85
CA VAL A 43 11.37 -1.59 11.34
C VAL A 43 10.18 -0.64 11.47
N VAL A 44 10.40 0.56 11.96
CA VAL A 44 9.41 1.64 11.97
C VAL A 44 9.98 2.84 11.22
N VAL A 45 9.24 3.31 10.20
CA VAL A 45 9.57 4.57 9.51
C VAL A 45 8.51 5.61 9.85
N ASP A 46 8.92 6.60 10.62
CA ASP A 46 8.05 7.69 11.08
C ASP A 46 8.28 8.93 10.23
N SER A 47 7.25 9.33 9.50
CA SER A 47 7.31 10.45 8.56
C SER A 47 7.09 11.82 9.21
N LEU A 48 6.65 11.89 10.44
CA LEU A 48 6.48 13.15 11.20
C LEU A 48 5.93 12.84 12.60
N GLY A 49 6.75 12.20 13.41
CA GLY A 49 6.37 11.80 14.77
C GLY A 49 6.62 12.87 15.81
N SER A 50 6.04 12.64 17.00
CA SER A 50 6.25 13.46 18.18
C SER A 50 7.45 13.02 19.04
N GLY A 51 8.14 11.95 18.64
CA GLY A 51 9.16 11.27 19.44
C GLY A 51 8.58 10.23 20.43
N ALA A 52 7.25 10.15 20.57
CA ALA A 52 6.61 9.24 21.52
C ALA A 52 6.87 7.76 21.18
N ILE A 53 6.96 7.40 19.89
CA ILE A 53 7.30 6.05 19.46
C ILE A 53 8.73 5.70 19.88
N ALA A 54 9.70 6.59 19.65
CA ALA A 54 11.10 6.39 20.04
C ALA A 54 11.23 6.23 21.55
N SER A 55 10.53 7.07 22.33
CA SER A 55 10.50 6.97 23.79
C SER A 55 9.94 5.63 24.26
N ALA A 56 8.82 5.19 23.69
CA ALA A 56 8.21 3.90 24.04
C ALA A 56 9.12 2.70 23.69
N ILE A 57 9.82 2.74 22.56
CA ILE A 57 10.79 1.72 22.16
C ILE A 57 11.92 1.63 23.20
N ALA A 58 12.47 2.78 23.62
CA ALA A 58 13.55 2.83 24.60
C ALA A 58 13.09 2.36 26.00
N GLU A 59 11.93 2.81 26.47
CA GLU A 59 11.35 2.43 27.77
C GLU A 59 11.06 0.93 27.87
N GLN A 60 10.58 0.32 26.80
CA GLN A 60 10.25 -1.10 26.75
C GLN A 60 11.42 -2.00 26.35
N GLY A 61 12.55 -1.44 25.92
CA GLY A 61 13.70 -2.20 25.42
C GLY A 61 13.38 -3.02 24.17
N TRP A 62 12.43 -2.61 23.32
CA TRP A 62 12.08 -3.36 22.12
C TRP A 62 13.19 -3.26 21.06
N PRO A 63 13.59 -4.38 20.45
CA PRO A 63 14.59 -4.39 19.39
C PRO A 63 13.99 -3.92 18.05
N VAL A 64 13.74 -2.63 17.93
CA VAL A 64 13.14 -1.98 16.76
C VAL A 64 14.15 -1.06 16.09
N GLU A 65 14.33 -1.21 14.80
CA GLU A 65 15.05 -0.24 13.97
C GLU A 65 14.10 0.93 13.65
N TYR A 66 14.27 2.05 14.37
CA TYR A 66 13.41 3.23 14.25
C TYR A 66 14.08 4.30 13.39
N HIS A 67 13.36 4.78 12.39
CA HIS A 67 13.77 5.87 11.52
C HIS A 67 12.81 7.05 11.66
N ASP A 68 13.27 8.15 12.26
CA ASP A 68 12.64 9.44 12.14
C ASP A 68 13.05 10.07 10.79
N ALA A 69 12.08 10.33 9.94
CA ALA A 69 12.34 10.93 8.65
C ALA A 69 12.42 12.46 8.67
N GLU A 70 12.14 13.09 9.84
CA GLU A 70 12.12 14.54 10.04
C GLU A 70 11.16 15.31 9.11
N THR A 71 10.71 14.68 8.04
CA THR A 71 9.81 15.24 7.04
C THR A 71 8.74 14.24 6.60
N ASN A 72 7.62 14.76 6.11
CA ASN A 72 6.58 13.91 5.53
C ASN A 72 7.03 13.32 4.18
N LEU A 73 7.40 12.04 4.19
CA LEU A 73 7.82 11.28 3.01
C LEU A 73 6.67 10.96 2.05
N GLY A 74 5.42 11.11 2.48
CA GLY A 74 4.27 10.55 1.78
C GLY A 74 4.24 9.01 1.85
N SER A 75 3.21 8.40 1.27
CA SER A 75 3.09 6.92 1.27
C SER A 75 4.18 6.24 0.45
N ALA A 76 4.50 6.79 -0.71
CA ALA A 76 5.51 6.22 -1.62
C ALA A 76 6.93 6.27 -1.03
N GLY A 77 7.33 7.43 -0.49
CA GLY A 77 8.66 7.58 0.12
C GLY A 77 8.81 6.78 1.42
N ASN A 78 7.73 6.69 2.23
CA ASN A 78 7.73 5.86 3.42
C ASN A 78 7.86 4.37 3.06
N LEU A 79 7.13 3.89 2.05
CA LEU A 79 7.23 2.51 1.59
C LEU A 79 8.62 2.21 1.00
N ASP A 80 9.19 3.12 0.19
CA ASP A 80 10.55 3.00 -0.33
C ASP A 80 11.56 2.81 0.82
N ARG A 81 11.53 3.69 1.83
CA ARG A 81 12.44 3.61 2.97
C ARG A 81 12.26 2.30 3.73
N ARG A 82 11.03 1.89 4.05
CA ARG A 82 10.75 0.63 4.74
C ARG A 82 11.32 -0.59 4.00
N LEU A 83 11.08 -0.68 2.69
CA LEU A 83 11.53 -1.82 1.88
C LEU A 83 13.06 -1.84 1.74
N ARG A 84 13.72 -0.69 1.59
CA ARG A 84 15.20 -0.64 1.53
C ARG A 84 15.83 -0.99 2.86
N THR A 85 15.33 -0.46 3.97
CA THR A 85 15.79 -0.83 5.31
C THR A 85 15.58 -2.32 5.55
N ALA A 86 14.40 -2.85 5.25
CA ALA A 86 14.14 -4.28 5.37
C ALA A 86 15.08 -5.13 4.49
N ALA A 87 15.39 -4.70 3.27
CA ALA A 87 16.31 -5.43 2.38
C ALA A 87 17.74 -5.53 2.94
N ALA A 88 18.17 -4.53 3.71
CA ALA A 88 19.50 -4.53 4.34
C ALA A 88 19.64 -5.57 5.47
N THR A 89 18.54 -6.09 6.02
CA THR A 89 18.58 -7.13 7.08
C THR A 89 19.05 -8.50 6.59
N GLY A 90 19.02 -8.75 5.28
CA GLY A 90 19.32 -10.06 4.71
C GLY A 90 18.18 -11.09 4.80
N LEU A 91 17.05 -10.76 5.44
CA LEU A 91 15.88 -11.64 5.55
C LEU A 91 15.15 -11.79 4.21
N ASP A 92 14.18 -12.71 4.13
CA ASP A 92 13.54 -13.09 2.87
C ASP A 92 12.38 -12.19 2.49
N TRP A 93 11.58 -11.80 3.49
CA TRP A 93 10.30 -11.14 3.29
C TRP A 93 10.16 -9.86 4.12
N CYS A 94 9.40 -8.91 3.60
CA CYS A 94 8.98 -7.72 4.32
C CYS A 94 7.46 -7.63 4.33
N LEU A 95 6.85 -7.64 5.52
CA LEU A 95 5.44 -7.28 5.70
C LEU A 95 5.33 -5.75 5.81
N ALA A 96 4.80 -5.11 4.79
CA ALA A 96 4.53 -3.68 4.81
C ALA A 96 3.17 -3.41 5.46
N LEU A 97 3.18 -2.89 6.69
CA LEU A 97 1.98 -2.68 7.49
C LEU A 97 1.75 -1.18 7.75
N ASN A 98 0.54 -0.70 7.52
CA ASN A 98 0.16 0.65 7.92
C ASN A 98 -0.24 0.65 9.42
N HIS A 99 -0.10 1.80 10.05
CA HIS A 99 -0.39 1.98 11.48
C HIS A 99 -1.85 1.66 11.89
N ASP A 100 -2.78 1.74 10.95
CA ASP A 100 -4.22 1.49 11.15
C ASP A 100 -4.65 0.05 10.83
N ALA A 101 -3.72 -0.80 10.37
CA ALA A 101 -3.99 -2.19 10.10
C ALA A 101 -3.89 -3.06 11.36
N SER A 102 -4.51 -4.25 11.30
CA SER A 102 -4.39 -5.26 12.34
C SER A 102 -3.19 -6.18 12.08
N LEU A 103 -2.40 -6.46 13.11
CA LEU A 103 -1.34 -7.45 13.07
C LEU A 103 -1.85 -8.80 13.59
N ASP A 104 -1.71 -9.83 12.77
CA ASP A 104 -2.02 -11.22 13.14
C ASP A 104 -0.89 -12.13 12.60
N PRO A 105 0.00 -12.62 13.47
CA PRO A 105 1.13 -13.46 13.09
C PRO A 105 0.75 -14.70 12.28
N ALA A 106 -0.39 -15.34 12.59
CA ALA A 106 -0.84 -16.51 11.85
C ALA A 106 -1.23 -16.18 10.40
N ARG A 107 -1.82 -15.00 10.17
CA ARG A 107 -2.11 -14.53 8.82
C ARG A 107 -0.84 -14.22 8.04
N VAL A 108 0.19 -13.66 8.68
CA VAL A 108 1.48 -13.41 8.05
C VAL A 108 2.14 -14.72 7.62
N ALA A 109 2.14 -15.75 8.47
CA ALA A 109 2.66 -17.07 8.09
C ALA A 109 1.92 -17.67 6.89
N ARG A 110 0.58 -17.48 6.78
CA ARG A 110 -0.18 -17.91 5.60
C ARG A 110 0.21 -17.13 4.34
N LEU A 111 0.48 -15.82 4.42
CA LEU A 111 0.98 -15.05 3.28
C LEU A 111 2.33 -15.57 2.80
N VAL A 112 3.26 -15.89 3.72
CA VAL A 112 4.55 -16.49 3.37
C VAL A 112 4.35 -17.82 2.66
N ASN A 113 3.54 -18.73 3.23
CA ASN A 113 3.25 -20.02 2.61
C ASN A 113 2.62 -19.86 1.20
N CYS A 114 1.74 -18.87 1.02
CA CYS A 114 1.20 -18.54 -0.29
C CYS A 114 2.30 -18.10 -1.28
N GLY A 115 3.26 -17.29 -0.81
CA GLY A 115 4.39 -16.84 -1.62
C GLY A 115 5.41 -17.94 -1.96
N GLU A 116 5.44 -19.02 -1.20
CA GLU A 116 6.34 -20.14 -1.43
C GLU A 116 5.76 -21.25 -2.33
N GLN A 117 4.48 -21.10 -2.76
CA GLN A 117 3.83 -22.08 -3.66
C GLN A 117 4.26 -21.94 -5.13
N ALA A 118 4.94 -20.87 -5.49
CA ALA A 118 5.38 -20.63 -6.86
C ALA A 118 6.77 -19.99 -6.91
N ASP A 119 7.44 -20.17 -8.03
CA ASP A 119 8.76 -19.57 -8.26
C ASP A 119 8.66 -18.06 -8.54
N ARG A 120 9.71 -17.34 -8.16
CA ARG A 120 9.88 -15.90 -8.44
C ARG A 120 8.69 -15.04 -8.00
N VAL A 121 8.14 -15.33 -6.84
CA VAL A 121 7.10 -14.50 -6.22
C VAL A 121 7.75 -13.26 -5.61
N GLY A 122 7.39 -12.07 -6.10
CA GLY A 122 7.89 -10.78 -5.64
C GLY A 122 6.98 -10.09 -4.63
N ALA A 123 5.67 -10.40 -4.67
CA ALA A 123 4.72 -9.90 -3.67
C ALA A 123 3.53 -10.83 -3.47
N VAL A 124 3.03 -10.86 -2.24
CA VAL A 124 1.78 -11.53 -1.85
C VAL A 124 0.90 -10.52 -1.13
N TYR A 125 -0.32 -10.40 -1.59
CA TYR A 125 -1.27 -9.43 -1.06
C TYR A 125 -2.38 -10.14 -0.29
N PRO A 126 -2.81 -9.60 0.87
CA PRO A 126 -4.05 -10.03 1.51
C PRO A 126 -5.25 -9.49 0.74
N ARG A 127 -6.41 -10.10 0.94
CA ARG A 127 -7.70 -9.51 0.59
C ARG A 127 -8.00 -8.38 1.56
N LEU A 128 -8.22 -7.17 1.04
CA LEU A 128 -8.61 -6.05 1.88
C LEU A 128 -10.12 -6.00 2.06
N ARG A 129 -10.53 -5.84 3.30
CA ARG A 129 -11.91 -5.59 3.68
C ARG A 129 -12.02 -4.15 4.16
N PHE A 130 -12.70 -3.32 3.37
CA PHE A 130 -12.87 -1.92 3.74
C PHE A 130 -13.97 -1.78 4.79
N ILE A 131 -13.62 -1.13 5.90
CA ILE A 131 -14.52 -0.78 6.97
C ILE A 131 -14.68 0.74 6.98
N SER A 132 -15.91 1.25 6.91
CA SER A 132 -16.22 2.68 7.04
C SER A 132 -17.40 2.87 7.97
N ALA A 133 -17.61 4.09 8.44
CA ALA A 133 -18.78 4.45 9.24
C ALA A 133 -20.11 4.18 8.51
N GLY A 134 -20.11 4.13 7.17
CA GLY A 134 -21.27 3.80 6.33
C GLY A 134 -21.49 2.31 6.08
N GLY A 135 -20.71 1.44 6.69
CA GLY A 135 -20.84 -0.03 6.57
C GLY A 135 -19.59 -0.73 6.03
N ARG A 136 -19.70 -2.04 5.93
CA ARG A 136 -18.65 -2.94 5.49
C ARG A 136 -18.67 -3.09 3.97
N LEU A 137 -17.54 -2.91 3.32
CA LEU A 137 -17.39 -3.10 1.89
C LEU A 137 -16.33 -4.19 1.62
N ASP A 138 -16.77 -5.43 1.44
CA ASP A 138 -15.92 -6.56 1.09
C ASP A 138 -15.61 -6.54 -0.43
N ARG A 139 -14.70 -5.66 -0.85
CA ARG A 139 -14.22 -5.64 -2.23
C ARG A 139 -12.72 -5.44 -2.27
N PRO A 140 -11.93 -6.49 -2.57
CA PRO A 140 -10.49 -6.35 -2.77
C PRO A 140 -10.23 -5.50 -4.02
N ARG A 141 -9.36 -4.51 -3.89
CA ARG A 141 -8.80 -3.83 -5.07
C ARG A 141 -7.61 -4.62 -5.57
N THR A 142 -7.87 -5.59 -6.42
CA THR A 142 -6.82 -6.25 -7.20
C THR A 142 -6.76 -5.63 -8.58
N GLY A 143 -5.58 -5.32 -9.05
CA GLY A 143 -5.37 -4.72 -10.35
C GLY A 143 -4.87 -5.70 -11.39
N PHE A 144 -5.61 -5.82 -12.51
CA PHE A 144 -5.08 -6.37 -13.75
C PHE A 144 -4.91 -5.21 -14.73
N GLY A 145 -3.73 -4.60 -14.76
CA GLY A 145 -3.48 -3.43 -15.59
C GLY A 145 -3.98 -2.12 -14.97
N THR A 146 -4.05 -1.08 -15.74
CA THR A 146 -4.09 0.32 -15.34
C THR A 146 -5.20 0.74 -14.38
N LEU A 147 -6.37 0.12 -14.42
CA LEU A 147 -7.54 0.51 -13.61
C LEU A 147 -8.13 -0.65 -12.84
N GLY A 148 -7.40 -1.74 -12.75
CA GLY A 148 -7.79 -2.89 -11.96
C GLY A 148 -9.10 -3.54 -12.40
N ARG A 149 -9.10 -4.84 -12.69
CA ARG A 149 -10.29 -5.63 -12.48
C ARG A 149 -10.33 -5.99 -11.00
N LEU A 150 -11.47 -5.80 -10.37
CA LEU A 150 -11.73 -6.41 -9.08
C LEU A 150 -11.78 -7.92 -9.33
N ALA A 151 -10.84 -8.67 -8.75
CA ALA A 151 -11.02 -10.11 -8.68
C ALA A 151 -12.24 -10.38 -7.81
N ASP A 152 -13.08 -11.34 -8.22
CA ASP A 152 -14.20 -11.73 -7.39
C ASP A 152 -13.66 -12.44 -6.14
N PRO A 153 -13.84 -11.86 -4.94
CA PRO A 153 -13.35 -12.45 -3.71
C PRO A 153 -14.14 -13.66 -3.26
N ASP A 154 -15.36 -13.81 -3.78
CA ASP A 154 -16.35 -14.77 -3.31
C ASP A 154 -16.26 -16.12 -4.04
N LEU A 155 -15.24 -16.30 -4.88
CA LEU A 155 -14.95 -17.62 -5.44
C LEU A 155 -14.60 -18.58 -4.29
N PRO A 156 -15.26 -19.74 -4.20
CA PRO A 156 -15.09 -20.70 -3.10
C PRO A 156 -13.70 -21.37 -3.06
N ASP A 157 -12.92 -21.23 -4.13
CA ASP A 157 -11.59 -21.81 -4.25
C ASP A 157 -10.56 -20.92 -3.51
N PRO A 158 -9.83 -21.44 -2.49
CA PRO A 158 -8.81 -20.71 -1.74
C PRO A 158 -7.52 -20.47 -2.53
N THR A 159 -7.36 -21.05 -3.72
CA THR A 159 -6.14 -20.94 -4.54
C THR A 159 -5.76 -19.48 -4.74
N PRO A 160 -4.47 -19.12 -4.53
CA PRO A 160 -3.99 -17.77 -4.79
C PRO A 160 -4.20 -17.35 -6.24
N ILE A 161 -4.62 -16.10 -6.44
CA ILE A 161 -4.84 -15.54 -7.78
C ILE A 161 -3.63 -14.70 -8.18
N GLU A 162 -3.05 -14.96 -9.35
CA GLU A 162 -2.03 -14.09 -9.91
C GLU A 162 -2.61 -12.73 -10.30
N VAL A 163 -2.00 -11.66 -9.80
CA VAL A 163 -2.45 -10.28 -9.98
C VAL A 163 -1.33 -9.40 -10.53
N ALA A 164 -1.68 -8.29 -11.16
CA ALA A 164 -0.70 -7.34 -11.65
C ALA A 164 -0.16 -6.42 -10.55
N TRP A 165 -0.97 -6.11 -9.56
CA TRP A 165 -0.68 -5.31 -8.38
C TRP A 165 -1.86 -5.36 -7.40
N SER A 166 -1.63 -4.99 -6.14
CA SER A 166 -2.69 -4.73 -5.16
C SER A 166 -2.20 -3.69 -4.15
N SER A 167 -2.98 -3.40 -3.11
CA SER A 167 -2.59 -2.43 -2.08
C SER A 167 -1.38 -2.91 -1.29
N SER A 168 -0.50 -1.98 -0.95
CA SER A 168 0.67 -2.25 -0.10
C SER A 168 0.33 -2.46 1.38
N ASN A 169 -0.90 -2.14 1.83
CA ASN A 169 -1.28 -2.33 3.23
C ASN A 169 -1.44 -3.82 3.56
N GLY A 170 -0.58 -4.34 4.44
CA GLY A 170 -0.50 -5.76 4.76
C GLY A 170 0.12 -6.63 3.66
N ALA A 171 0.72 -6.03 2.64
CA ALA A 171 1.42 -6.75 1.59
C ALA A 171 2.74 -7.32 2.08
N LEU A 172 3.06 -8.53 1.62
CA LEU A 172 4.33 -9.21 1.85
C LEU A 172 5.18 -9.10 0.58
N TYR A 173 6.34 -8.46 0.67
CA TYR A 173 7.28 -8.27 -0.43
C TYR A 173 8.51 -9.16 -0.29
N ARG A 174 8.94 -9.79 -1.38
CA ARG A 174 10.21 -10.53 -1.43
C ARG A 174 11.36 -9.53 -1.45
N LEU A 175 12.27 -9.63 -0.49
CA LEU A 175 13.38 -8.69 -0.34
C LEU A 175 14.49 -8.88 -1.38
N ASP A 176 14.60 -10.08 -1.98
CA ASP A 176 15.48 -10.30 -3.13
C ASP A 176 15.13 -9.37 -4.29
N ALA A 177 13.85 -9.16 -4.57
CA ALA A 177 13.44 -8.24 -5.63
C ALA A 177 13.94 -6.81 -5.38
N VAL A 178 13.94 -6.37 -4.11
CA VAL A 178 14.45 -5.05 -3.72
C VAL A 178 15.98 -4.99 -3.84
N ARG A 179 16.68 -6.05 -3.40
CA ARG A 179 18.15 -6.19 -3.53
C ARG A 179 18.59 -6.22 -4.99
N ASP A 180 17.79 -6.81 -5.87
CA ASP A 180 18.02 -6.85 -7.33
C ASP A 180 17.77 -5.50 -8.02
N GLY A 181 17.50 -4.44 -7.28
CA GLY A 181 17.36 -3.08 -7.82
C GLY A 181 15.95 -2.71 -8.25
N LEU A 182 14.91 -3.28 -7.63
CA LEU A 182 13.52 -2.88 -7.88
C LEU A 182 13.34 -1.38 -7.71
N LYS A 183 12.76 -0.71 -8.71
CA LYS A 183 12.40 0.70 -8.60
C LYS A 183 11.12 0.86 -7.76
N LEU A 184 11.18 1.67 -6.70
CA LEU A 184 10.10 1.85 -5.73
C LEU A 184 9.29 3.15 -5.88
N TRP A 185 9.68 4.03 -6.79
CA TRP A 185 8.98 5.27 -7.17
C TRP A 185 8.66 6.22 -5.99
N PRO A 186 9.62 6.58 -5.10
CA PRO A 186 9.38 7.49 -3.99
C PRO A 186 8.92 8.88 -4.46
N GLU A 187 9.28 9.26 -5.68
CA GLU A 187 8.90 10.52 -6.34
C GLU A 187 7.39 10.69 -6.59
N LEU A 188 6.60 9.62 -6.49
CA LEU A 188 5.13 9.70 -6.55
C LEU A 188 4.55 10.39 -5.30
N TRP A 189 5.23 10.36 -4.21
CA TRP A 189 4.90 10.89 -2.90
C TRP A 189 3.61 10.29 -2.30
N MET A 190 2.46 10.31 -3.02
CA MET A 190 1.17 9.85 -2.49
C MET A 190 0.29 9.24 -3.58
N GLY A 191 -0.04 7.96 -3.45
CA GLY A 191 -0.97 7.23 -4.32
C GLY A 191 -0.36 6.69 -5.60
N TYR A 192 -0.85 5.52 -6.01
CA TYR A 192 -0.39 4.71 -7.15
C TYR A 192 1.03 4.12 -7.03
N GLU A 193 1.69 4.26 -5.89
CA GLU A 193 2.93 3.53 -5.60
C GLU A 193 2.75 2.02 -5.74
N ASP A 194 1.63 1.50 -5.30
CA ASP A 194 1.26 0.07 -5.41
C ASP A 194 1.26 -0.42 -6.86
N LEU A 195 0.62 0.36 -7.74
CA LEU A 195 0.57 0.06 -9.17
C LEU A 195 1.96 0.15 -9.81
N ALA A 196 2.73 1.17 -9.45
CA ALA A 196 4.07 1.38 -9.99
C ALA A 196 5.02 0.25 -9.58
N ILE A 197 5.02 -0.14 -8.30
CA ILE A 197 5.83 -1.26 -7.78
C ILE A 197 5.37 -2.57 -8.43
N GLY A 198 4.07 -2.81 -8.53
CA GLY A 198 3.55 -4.01 -9.16
C GLY A 198 3.98 -4.15 -10.62
N TRP A 199 4.02 -3.05 -11.36
CA TRP A 199 4.53 -3.04 -12.73
C TRP A 199 6.04 -3.32 -12.78
N GLU A 200 6.84 -2.72 -11.89
CA GLU A 200 8.27 -2.96 -11.83
C GLU A 200 8.61 -4.42 -11.48
N LEU A 201 7.88 -5.00 -10.54
CA LEU A 201 8.01 -6.43 -10.21
C LEU A 201 7.79 -7.30 -11.46
N ARG A 202 6.69 -7.08 -12.18
CA ARG A 202 6.41 -7.84 -13.41
C ARG A 202 7.48 -7.62 -14.49
N ARG A 203 7.95 -6.38 -14.66
CA ARG A 203 9.01 -6.06 -15.63
C ARG A 203 10.31 -6.78 -15.30
N ALA A 204 10.61 -6.98 -14.02
CA ALA A 204 11.77 -7.73 -13.53
C ALA A 204 11.55 -9.26 -13.51
N GLY A 205 10.40 -9.74 -14.00
CA GLY A 205 10.08 -11.17 -14.06
C GLY A 205 9.58 -11.76 -12.74
N TRP A 206 9.19 -10.93 -11.77
CA TRP A 206 8.58 -11.36 -10.51
C TRP A 206 7.07 -11.48 -10.67
N ARG A 207 6.50 -12.54 -10.08
CA ARG A 207 5.05 -12.79 -10.04
C ARG A 207 4.45 -12.19 -8.77
N GLN A 208 3.16 -11.96 -8.79
CA GLN A 208 2.43 -11.39 -7.65
C GLN A 208 1.12 -12.13 -7.45
N TYR A 209 0.78 -12.42 -6.20
CA TYR A 209 -0.41 -13.19 -5.88
C TYR A 209 -1.29 -12.51 -4.85
N LEU A 210 -2.60 -12.65 -4.99
CA LEU A 210 -3.59 -12.37 -3.96
C LEU A 210 -3.87 -13.66 -3.19
N CYS A 211 -3.55 -13.65 -1.89
CA CYS A 211 -3.90 -14.72 -0.97
C CYS A 211 -5.33 -14.49 -0.45
N ARG A 212 -6.30 -15.22 -1.00
CA ARG A 212 -7.73 -15.00 -0.69
C ARG A 212 -8.13 -15.38 0.73
N GLU A 213 -7.40 -16.31 1.34
CA GLU A 213 -7.64 -16.77 2.71
C GLU A 213 -7.28 -15.72 3.77
N VAL A 214 -6.36 -14.82 3.45
CA VAL A 214 -5.91 -13.78 4.36
C VAL A 214 -6.69 -12.50 4.11
N VAL A 215 -7.45 -12.09 5.13
CA VAL A 215 -8.23 -10.84 5.09
C VAL A 215 -7.63 -9.85 6.08
N VAL A 216 -7.35 -8.63 5.61
CA VAL A 216 -6.89 -7.51 6.43
C VAL A 216 -7.94 -6.41 6.37
N ASP A 217 -8.33 -5.93 7.54
CA ASP A 217 -9.25 -4.80 7.65
C ASP A 217 -8.49 -3.50 7.33
N ASP A 218 -9.08 -2.66 6.48
CA ASP A 218 -8.54 -1.37 6.08
C ASP A 218 -9.61 -0.28 6.33
N ASN A 219 -9.27 0.69 7.14
CA ASN A 219 -10.17 1.80 7.45
C ASN A 219 -10.21 2.75 6.26
N TYR A 220 -11.29 2.68 5.50
CA TYR A 220 -11.45 3.49 4.31
C TYR A 220 -12.83 4.15 4.27
N GLU A 221 -12.86 5.47 4.34
CA GLU A 221 -14.10 6.22 4.32
C GLU A 221 -14.70 6.29 2.92
N PHE A 222 -15.97 5.85 2.82
CA PHE A 222 -16.77 5.91 1.61
C PHE A 222 -18.07 6.65 1.88
N ARG A 223 -18.47 7.47 0.92
CA ARG A 223 -19.80 8.04 0.86
C ARG A 223 -20.61 7.30 -0.20
N ALA A 224 -21.72 6.69 0.19
CA ALA A 224 -22.66 6.10 -0.75
C ALA A 224 -23.52 7.20 -1.41
N VAL A 225 -23.57 7.20 -2.73
CA VAL A 225 -24.42 8.11 -3.53
C VAL A 225 -25.32 7.27 -4.43
N ARG A 226 -26.61 7.52 -4.41
CA ARG A 226 -27.57 6.89 -5.34
C ARG A 226 -27.62 7.69 -6.64
N LEU A 227 -27.35 7.01 -7.77
CA LEU A 227 -27.41 7.56 -9.11
C LEU A 227 -28.09 6.57 -10.04
N ALA A 228 -29.18 6.97 -10.68
CA ALA A 228 -29.95 6.14 -11.64
C ALA A 228 -30.24 4.71 -11.09
N GLY A 229 -30.73 4.62 -9.85
CA GLY A 229 -31.08 3.35 -9.20
C GLY A 229 -29.90 2.51 -8.71
N ARG A 230 -28.66 2.98 -8.91
CA ARG A 230 -27.44 2.29 -8.47
C ARG A 230 -26.77 3.03 -7.32
N THR A 231 -26.21 2.29 -6.37
CA THR A 231 -25.36 2.87 -5.32
C THR A 231 -23.92 2.93 -5.80
N ILE A 232 -23.34 4.14 -5.81
CA ILE A 232 -21.94 4.39 -6.12
C ILE A 232 -21.23 4.73 -4.81
N HIS A 233 -20.16 4.00 -4.50
CA HIS A 233 -19.30 4.27 -3.34
C HIS A 233 -18.17 5.21 -3.75
N LEU A 234 -18.24 6.46 -3.30
CA LEU A 234 -17.21 7.47 -3.54
C LEU A 234 -16.23 7.47 -2.38
N ALA A 235 -14.96 7.21 -2.65
CA ALA A 235 -13.90 7.33 -1.64
C ALA A 235 -13.85 8.75 -1.10
N ASP A 236 -13.93 8.92 0.22
CA ASP A 236 -13.87 10.23 0.87
C ASP A 236 -12.42 10.63 1.14
N LYS A 237 -11.72 10.99 0.06
CA LYS A 237 -10.34 11.49 0.13
C LYS A 237 -10.35 13.03 0.22
N PRO A 238 -9.38 13.62 0.96
CA PRO A 238 -9.20 15.07 1.02
C PRO A 238 -9.09 15.70 -0.38
N VAL A 239 -9.43 16.98 -0.48
CA VAL A 239 -9.43 17.71 -1.77
C VAL A 239 -8.08 17.68 -2.44
N TRP A 240 -6.99 17.87 -1.68
CA TRP A 240 -5.63 17.86 -2.18
C TRP A 240 -5.20 16.52 -2.83
N TYR A 241 -5.82 15.41 -2.44
CA TYR A 241 -5.50 14.08 -3.00
C TYR A 241 -5.81 13.98 -4.49
N CYS A 242 -6.78 14.76 -4.98
CA CYS A 242 -7.13 14.81 -6.41
C CYS A 242 -5.94 15.22 -7.30
N TYR A 243 -5.07 16.11 -6.80
CA TYR A 243 -3.86 16.50 -7.51
C TYR A 243 -2.97 15.29 -7.84
N TYR A 244 -2.75 14.42 -6.86
CA TYR A 244 -1.87 13.25 -7.02
C TYR A 244 -2.47 12.18 -7.91
N GLN A 245 -3.81 12.06 -7.98
CA GLN A 245 -4.47 11.04 -8.77
C GLN A 245 -4.08 11.08 -10.26
N LEU A 246 -4.25 12.23 -10.93
CA LEU A 246 -3.90 12.34 -12.35
C LEU A 246 -2.42 12.59 -12.58
N ARG A 247 -1.75 13.33 -11.69
CA ARG A 247 -0.31 13.57 -11.77
C ARG A 247 0.46 12.24 -11.80
N ASN A 248 0.19 11.37 -10.83
CA ASN A 248 0.94 10.13 -10.70
C ASN A 248 0.67 9.15 -11.83
N LEU A 249 -0.58 9.05 -12.30
CA LEU A 249 -0.87 8.24 -13.49
C LEU A 249 -0.12 8.76 -14.73
N ALA A 250 -0.02 10.08 -14.92
CA ALA A 250 0.74 10.66 -16.02
C ALA A 250 2.25 10.42 -15.86
N LEU A 251 2.79 10.53 -14.63
CA LEU A 251 4.20 10.21 -14.34
C LEU A 251 4.51 8.73 -14.63
N ILE A 252 3.65 7.81 -14.21
CA ILE A 252 3.81 6.38 -14.47
C ILE A 252 3.70 6.10 -15.97
N ALA A 253 2.72 6.70 -16.68
CA ALA A 253 2.58 6.55 -18.12
C ALA A 253 3.85 6.99 -18.86
N ARG A 254 4.40 8.14 -18.47
CA ARG A 254 5.66 8.65 -19.02
C ARG A 254 6.85 7.75 -18.68
N GLY A 255 7.06 7.45 -17.41
CA GLY A 255 8.21 6.68 -16.92
C GLY A 255 8.22 5.22 -17.37
N SER A 256 7.06 4.65 -17.70
CA SER A 256 6.91 3.30 -18.26
C SER A 256 6.80 3.28 -19.79
N ALA A 257 6.93 4.41 -20.47
CA ALA A 257 6.67 4.56 -21.91
C ALA A 257 5.29 4.00 -22.32
N GLY A 258 4.27 4.23 -21.51
CA GLY A 258 2.90 3.78 -21.75
C GLY A 258 2.63 2.29 -21.47
N ARG A 259 3.62 1.52 -21.00
CA ARG A 259 3.48 0.07 -20.77
C ARG A 259 2.74 -0.27 -19.48
N ALA A 260 3.03 0.43 -18.39
CA ALA A 260 2.30 0.24 -17.12
C ALA A 260 0.91 0.89 -17.18
N VAL A 261 0.88 2.15 -17.65
CA VAL A 261 -0.32 2.97 -17.79
C VAL A 261 -0.27 3.65 -19.15
N SER A 262 -1.24 3.37 -20.03
CA SER A 262 -1.32 4.03 -21.33
C SER A 262 -1.91 5.44 -21.24
N TRP A 263 -1.53 6.35 -22.14
CA TRP A 263 -2.11 7.69 -22.19
C TRP A 263 -3.63 7.71 -22.40
N PRO A 264 -4.23 6.84 -23.25
CA PRO A 264 -5.68 6.70 -23.29
C PRO A 264 -6.31 6.33 -21.95
N ALA A 265 -5.63 5.51 -21.12
CA ALA A 265 -6.11 5.17 -19.80
C ALA A 265 -6.03 6.36 -18.82
N VAL A 266 -5.00 7.21 -18.92
CA VAL A 266 -4.93 8.48 -18.18
C VAL A 266 -6.09 9.40 -18.58
N ALA A 267 -6.34 9.56 -19.88
CA ALA A 267 -7.44 10.37 -20.39
C ALA A 267 -8.80 9.82 -19.94
N ARG A 268 -9.02 8.50 -20.03
CA ARG A 268 -10.25 7.86 -19.54
C ARG A 268 -10.45 8.12 -18.05
N ARG A 269 -9.38 8.01 -17.25
CA ARG A 269 -9.44 8.28 -15.82
C ARG A 269 -9.78 9.74 -15.54
N ALA A 270 -9.20 10.68 -16.27
CA ALA A 270 -9.54 12.10 -16.16
C ALA A 270 -11.01 12.37 -16.44
N VAL A 271 -11.59 11.75 -17.47
CA VAL A 271 -13.03 11.86 -17.79
C VAL A 271 -13.89 11.30 -16.64
N ILE A 272 -13.56 10.11 -16.15
CA ILE A 272 -14.30 9.49 -15.03
C ILE A 272 -14.24 10.38 -13.77
N ASP A 273 -13.05 10.84 -13.38
CA ASP A 273 -12.89 11.68 -12.20
C ASP A 273 -13.62 13.02 -12.36
N SER A 274 -13.60 13.62 -13.55
CA SER A 274 -14.34 14.84 -13.85
C SER A 274 -15.86 14.63 -13.73
N GLY A 275 -16.38 13.50 -14.22
CA GLY A 275 -17.80 13.14 -14.06
C GLY A 275 -18.18 12.95 -12.59
N LEU A 276 -17.32 12.31 -11.78
CA LEU A 276 -17.56 12.11 -10.36
C LEU A 276 -17.54 13.42 -9.55
N LEU A 277 -16.94 14.49 -10.05
CA LEU A 277 -16.98 15.81 -9.42
C LEU A 277 -18.40 16.37 -9.30
N LEU A 278 -19.30 16.02 -10.23
CA LEU A 278 -20.69 16.44 -10.19
C LEU A 278 -21.41 15.98 -8.92
N LEU A 279 -20.92 14.90 -8.30
CA LEU A 279 -21.46 14.31 -7.08
C LEU A 279 -20.83 14.88 -5.79
N ARG A 280 -19.97 15.91 -5.90
CA ARG A 280 -19.22 16.47 -4.77
C ARG A 280 -19.52 17.96 -4.57
N GLN A 281 -19.53 18.39 -3.29
CA GLN A 281 -19.77 19.80 -2.93
C GLN A 281 -18.59 20.70 -3.30
N ASP A 282 -17.35 20.21 -3.13
CA ASP A 282 -16.08 20.91 -3.37
C ASP A 282 -15.54 20.73 -4.81
N ARG A 283 -16.46 20.54 -5.77
CA ARG A 283 -16.17 20.19 -7.18
C ARG A 283 -15.20 21.13 -7.88
N LEU A 284 -15.30 22.44 -7.68
CA LEU A 284 -14.42 23.42 -8.34
C LEU A 284 -12.98 23.35 -7.83
N ALA A 285 -12.79 23.20 -6.51
CA ALA A 285 -11.47 23.02 -5.93
C ALA A 285 -10.82 21.73 -6.42
N ARG A 286 -11.56 20.62 -6.44
CA ARG A 286 -11.08 19.34 -6.97
C ARG A 286 -10.77 19.40 -8.46
N ALA A 287 -11.61 20.06 -9.27
CA ALA A 287 -11.37 20.23 -10.71
C ALA A 287 -10.04 20.95 -10.99
N ARG A 288 -9.79 22.05 -10.27
CA ARG A 288 -8.52 22.80 -10.38
C ARG A 288 -7.32 21.92 -10.03
N LEU A 289 -7.43 21.12 -8.98
CA LEU A 289 -6.34 20.23 -8.55
C LEU A 289 -6.14 19.05 -9.48
N LEU A 290 -7.18 18.44 -10.02
CA LEU A 290 -7.09 17.41 -11.06
C LEU A 290 -6.37 17.94 -12.30
N LEU A 291 -6.77 19.13 -12.80
CA LEU A 291 -6.13 19.76 -13.95
C LEU A 291 -4.66 20.11 -13.67
N ARG A 292 -4.37 20.74 -12.52
CA ARG A 292 -2.99 21.04 -12.12
C ARG A 292 -2.15 19.77 -12.03
N GLY A 293 -2.69 18.70 -11.41
CA GLY A 293 -2.01 17.42 -11.31
C GLY A 293 -1.71 16.82 -12.68
N LEU A 294 -2.66 16.83 -13.61
CA LEU A 294 -2.43 16.34 -14.98
C LEU A 294 -1.33 17.14 -15.69
N VAL A 295 -1.37 18.47 -15.61
CA VAL A 295 -0.36 19.35 -16.23
C VAL A 295 1.03 19.09 -15.63
N ASP A 296 1.13 18.99 -14.30
CA ASP A 296 2.40 18.72 -13.61
C ASP A 296 2.94 17.32 -13.94
N GLY A 297 2.08 16.31 -14.04
CA GLY A 297 2.47 14.97 -14.46
C GLY A 297 2.98 14.91 -15.91
N VAL A 298 2.29 15.57 -16.84
CA VAL A 298 2.74 15.70 -18.24
C VAL A 298 4.08 16.44 -18.32
N ARG A 299 4.29 17.46 -17.47
CA ARG A 299 5.56 18.22 -17.37
C ARG A 299 6.64 17.52 -16.56
N ASN A 300 6.40 16.27 -16.13
CA ASN A 300 7.32 15.47 -15.30
C ASN A 300 7.68 16.11 -13.94
N ARG A 301 6.77 16.86 -13.36
CA ARG A 301 6.93 17.41 -12.01
C ARG A 301 6.50 16.39 -10.97
N SER A 302 7.45 15.87 -10.23
CA SER A 302 7.26 14.81 -9.23
C SER A 302 7.48 15.32 -7.80
N GLY A 303 7.43 14.41 -6.81
CA GLY A 303 7.66 14.72 -5.41
C GLY A 303 6.45 15.36 -4.71
N LYS A 304 6.69 16.07 -3.61
CA LYS A 304 5.65 16.72 -2.81
C LYS A 304 5.19 18.02 -3.51
N GLY A 305 4.12 17.94 -4.27
CA GLY A 305 3.61 19.08 -5.05
C GLY A 305 2.63 19.98 -4.30
N LEU A 306 1.90 19.45 -3.34
CA LEU A 306 0.96 20.14 -2.45
C LEU A 306 1.17 19.67 -1.01
N VAL A 307 1.08 20.62 -0.09
CA VAL A 307 1.09 20.33 1.35
C VAL A 307 -0.34 20.17 1.81
N PRO A 308 -0.72 19.05 2.47
CA PRO A 308 -2.02 18.93 3.12
C PRO A 308 -2.13 19.84 4.32
#